data_b7fb112faea9ac2fd5111326efed075f
#
_entry.id   b7fb112faea9ac2fd5111326efed075f
#
_cell.length_a   1.000
_cell.length_b   1.000
_cell.length_c   1.000
_cell.angle_alpha   90.00
_cell.angle_beta   90.00
_cell.angle_gamma   90.00
#
_symmetry.space_group_name_H-M   'P 1'
#
loop_
_entity.id
_entity.type
_entity.pdbx_description
1 polymer ?
#
loop_
_entity_poly.entity_id
_entity_poly.type
_entity_poly.pdbx_seq_one_letter_code
_entity_poly.pdbx_strand_id
1 'polypeptide(L)'
;MSDAPGKKELKTGGWSARYVLIICSLLYMVNYMDRQVLSAVLQPMKVDLGLSDTQAGMLQTVFLLSIALFSLPVAYMVDRWSRRKAIAIMAVIWSGFTYLTGLGRNFLGVLLPRMMVGVGESGFSAGGTAMLTAVYPPESRGKLMGIFNLVIPIGAALGLVLGGYLSKNFGGWRTPFLVFAIPGVILGILAFFMRDYKTVVHVDAAGKKAGFLKSALSLFRIPTLKWLYLGYGIRNIMNFSVLTWISAYFMRSQNIPEDKAGMLGGVIFIMAILGSVLGGVLSDTWQKKNRRARMLLPVIGDILAAIILIIALYLEARGAGFIILCLWGAMVMVGVPPLTAVTQDVVEPAVKGLSYGMAVFCMYLFGGGWGPIVTGVISDALGGGADGLKYALIIIALSGFVAAFIEWLGSRSYPADLDKVKGLVLEQEK
;
A
#
# COMPACT_ATOMS: atom_id res chain seq x y z
N MET A 1 3.70 19.33 -43.50
CA MET A 1 2.44 18.82 -42.95
C MET A 1 2.01 17.67 -43.86
N SER A 2 2.25 16.44 -43.46
CA SER A 2 1.77 15.24 -44.18
C SER A 2 0.98 14.43 -43.18
N ASP A 3 -0.34 14.37 -43.39
CA ASP A 3 -1.26 13.50 -42.65
C ASP A 3 -0.84 12.04 -42.80
N ALA A 4 -0.34 11.45 -41.73
CA ALA A 4 -0.16 10.00 -41.66
C ALA A 4 -1.55 9.36 -41.46
N PRO A 5 -2.00 8.49 -42.39
CA PRO A 5 -3.34 7.90 -42.30
C PRO A 5 -3.44 6.92 -41.16
N GLY A 6 -4.42 7.10 -40.28
CA GLY A 6 -4.97 6.02 -39.47
C GLY A 6 -4.76 6.05 -37.94
N LYS A 7 -4.28 7.11 -37.31
CA LYS A 7 -4.32 7.22 -35.86
C LYS A 7 -5.71 7.66 -35.40
N LYS A 8 -6.59 6.70 -35.08
CA LYS A 8 -7.84 7.00 -34.37
C LYS A 8 -7.46 7.54 -32.97
N GLU A 9 -7.70 8.83 -32.72
CA GLU A 9 -7.58 9.42 -31.42
C GLU A 9 -8.43 8.63 -30.40
N LEU A 10 -7.89 8.39 -29.22
CA LEU A 10 -8.61 7.70 -28.19
C LEU A 10 -9.72 8.61 -27.67
N LYS A 11 -10.98 8.29 -27.98
CA LYS A 11 -12.13 9.06 -27.42
C LYS A 11 -12.08 8.96 -25.91
N THR A 12 -11.85 10.08 -25.24
CA THR A 12 -11.87 10.19 -23.76
C THR A 12 -13.31 10.35 -23.26
N GLY A 13 -13.60 9.81 -22.06
CA GLY A 13 -14.92 9.91 -21.44
C GLY A 13 -15.96 8.91 -21.97
N GLY A 14 -17.23 9.18 -21.67
CA GLY A 14 -18.37 8.35 -22.06
C GLY A 14 -18.55 7.07 -21.24
N TRP A 15 -19.43 6.19 -21.68
CA TRP A 15 -19.77 4.95 -20.98
C TRP A 15 -18.60 4.00 -20.83
N SER A 16 -17.76 3.88 -21.84
CA SER A 16 -16.57 3.02 -21.82
C SER A 16 -15.56 3.44 -20.74
N ALA A 17 -15.37 4.76 -20.54
CA ALA A 17 -14.49 5.26 -19.49
C ALA A 17 -15.09 5.01 -18.08
N ARG A 18 -16.40 5.19 -17.92
CA ARG A 18 -17.12 4.85 -16.67
C ARG A 18 -16.98 3.39 -16.32
N TYR A 19 -17.11 2.49 -17.32
CA TYR A 19 -16.93 1.06 -17.14
C TYR A 19 -15.51 0.74 -16.63
N VAL A 20 -14.48 1.32 -17.24
CA VAL A 20 -13.08 1.16 -16.78
C VAL A 20 -12.93 1.64 -15.33
N LEU A 21 -13.49 2.81 -14.98
CA LEU A 21 -13.42 3.34 -13.62
C LEU A 21 -14.07 2.38 -12.60
N ILE A 22 -15.28 1.90 -12.91
CA ILE A 22 -16.03 1.00 -12.01
C ILE A 22 -15.25 -0.31 -11.82
N ILE A 23 -14.84 -0.97 -12.91
CA ILE A 23 -14.13 -2.25 -12.83
C ILE A 23 -12.78 -2.11 -12.12
N CYS A 24 -11.98 -1.11 -12.48
CA CYS A 24 -10.68 -0.89 -11.82
C CYS A 24 -10.85 -0.54 -10.33
N SER A 25 -11.86 0.28 -9.96
CA SER A 25 -12.12 0.63 -8.56
C SER A 25 -12.60 -0.56 -7.75
N LEU A 26 -13.51 -1.38 -8.28
CA LEU A 26 -13.98 -2.59 -7.61
C LEU A 26 -12.87 -3.63 -7.47
N LEU A 27 -12.05 -3.83 -8.50
CA LEU A 27 -10.86 -4.69 -8.42
C LEU A 27 -9.88 -4.20 -7.36
N TYR A 28 -9.66 -2.88 -7.27
CA TYR A 28 -8.76 -2.31 -6.26
C TYR A 28 -9.31 -2.47 -4.84
N MET A 29 -10.62 -2.35 -4.69
CA MET A 29 -11.30 -2.62 -3.42
C MET A 29 -11.13 -4.09 -3.01
N VAL A 30 -11.41 -5.04 -3.90
CA VAL A 30 -11.23 -6.49 -3.64
C VAL A 30 -9.77 -6.81 -3.34
N ASN A 31 -8.82 -6.23 -4.07
CA ASN A 31 -7.39 -6.37 -3.82
C ASN A 31 -7.02 -5.99 -2.36
N TYR A 32 -7.52 -4.85 -1.86
CA TYR A 32 -7.28 -4.46 -0.47
C TYR A 32 -8.07 -5.27 0.56
N MET A 33 -9.23 -5.82 0.19
CA MET A 33 -9.93 -6.81 1.02
C MET A 33 -9.06 -8.07 1.19
N ASP A 34 -8.49 -8.60 0.09
CA ASP A 34 -7.62 -9.79 0.11
C ASP A 34 -6.35 -9.58 0.94
N ARG A 35 -5.80 -8.36 0.95
CA ARG A 35 -4.64 -7.99 1.78
C ARG A 35 -4.96 -8.06 3.26
N GLN A 36 -6.16 -7.65 3.66
CA GLN A 36 -6.52 -7.51 5.07
C GLN A 36 -7.26 -8.74 5.64
N VAL A 37 -7.77 -9.62 4.79
CA VAL A 37 -8.43 -10.85 5.26
C VAL A 37 -7.51 -11.69 6.15
N LEU A 38 -6.23 -11.81 5.81
CA LEU A 38 -5.27 -12.55 6.63
C LEU A 38 -5.19 -11.97 8.04
N SER A 39 -5.12 -10.63 8.17
CA SER A 39 -5.06 -9.96 9.48
C SER A 39 -6.30 -10.24 10.33
N ALA A 40 -7.48 -10.31 9.71
CA ALA A 40 -8.73 -10.62 10.40
C ALA A 40 -8.74 -12.03 11.00
N VAL A 41 -8.15 -13.00 10.28
CA VAL A 41 -8.24 -14.43 10.61
C VAL A 41 -6.90 -15.02 11.08
N LEU A 42 -5.87 -14.20 11.28
CA LEU A 42 -4.52 -14.65 11.60
C LEU A 42 -4.48 -15.48 12.89
N GLN A 43 -5.22 -15.06 13.91
CA GLN A 43 -5.26 -15.77 15.19
C GLN A 43 -5.96 -17.12 15.11
N PRO A 44 -7.19 -17.26 14.58
CA PRO A 44 -7.82 -18.57 14.43
C PRO A 44 -7.04 -19.48 13.48
N MET A 45 -6.44 -18.95 12.41
CA MET A 45 -5.56 -19.73 11.52
C MET A 45 -4.34 -20.25 12.26
N LYS A 46 -3.69 -19.40 13.08
CA LYS A 46 -2.54 -19.79 13.90
C LYS A 46 -2.87 -20.95 14.83
N VAL A 47 -4.01 -20.88 15.51
CA VAL A 47 -4.44 -21.92 16.46
C VAL A 47 -4.75 -23.23 15.73
N ASP A 48 -5.51 -23.15 14.62
CA ASP A 48 -5.91 -24.34 13.84
C ASP A 48 -4.71 -25.09 13.21
N LEU A 49 -3.70 -24.36 12.74
CA LEU A 49 -2.53 -24.92 12.08
C LEU A 49 -1.33 -25.12 13.04
N GLY A 50 -1.45 -24.78 14.32
CA GLY A 50 -0.38 -24.91 15.31
C GLY A 50 0.86 -24.05 14.99
N LEU A 51 0.68 -22.83 14.43
CA LEU A 51 1.78 -21.98 14.02
C LEU A 51 2.36 -21.18 15.20
N SER A 52 3.66 -20.86 15.13
CA SER A 52 4.26 -19.82 15.97
C SER A 52 3.86 -18.42 15.50
N ASP A 53 4.11 -17.38 16.32
CA ASP A 53 3.90 -15.98 15.88
C ASP A 53 4.85 -15.60 14.75
N THR A 54 6.07 -16.13 14.76
CA THR A 54 7.04 -15.99 13.66
C THR A 54 6.48 -16.51 12.34
N GLN A 55 5.93 -17.73 12.34
CA GLN A 55 5.32 -18.32 11.15
C GLN A 55 4.10 -17.54 10.68
N ALA A 56 3.25 -17.11 11.60
CA ALA A 56 2.09 -16.27 11.28
C ALA A 56 2.48 -14.93 10.67
N GLY A 57 3.49 -14.24 11.22
CA GLY A 57 4.05 -13.02 10.64
C GLY A 57 4.69 -13.24 9.27
N MET A 58 5.33 -14.40 9.06
CA MET A 58 5.96 -14.76 7.78
C MET A 58 4.94 -14.85 6.64
N LEU A 59 3.70 -15.27 6.89
CA LEU A 59 2.63 -15.32 5.87
C LEU A 59 2.36 -13.94 5.26
N GLN A 60 2.37 -12.89 6.07
CA GLN A 60 2.18 -11.52 5.58
C GLN A 60 3.47 -10.95 4.98
N THR A 61 4.62 -11.23 5.58
CA THR A 61 5.93 -10.79 5.10
C THR A 61 6.20 -11.29 3.68
N VAL A 62 6.01 -12.59 3.42
CA VAL A 62 6.23 -13.18 2.08
C VAL A 62 5.32 -12.54 1.04
N PHE A 63 4.07 -12.27 1.37
CA PHE A 63 3.13 -11.56 0.50
C PHE A 63 3.65 -10.15 0.16
N LEU A 64 4.04 -9.35 1.15
CA LEU A 64 4.50 -7.96 0.96
C LEU A 64 5.84 -7.90 0.18
N LEU A 65 6.77 -8.80 0.50
CA LEU A 65 8.05 -8.90 -0.23
C LEU A 65 7.85 -9.37 -1.67
N SER A 66 6.88 -10.25 -1.92
CA SER A 66 6.54 -10.66 -3.30
C SER A 66 5.99 -9.48 -4.10
N ILE A 67 5.14 -8.62 -3.52
CA ILE A 67 4.73 -7.38 -4.18
C ILE A 67 5.94 -6.53 -4.54
N ALA A 68 6.88 -6.32 -3.61
CA ALA A 68 8.07 -5.52 -3.86
C ALA A 68 8.90 -6.10 -5.02
N LEU A 69 9.30 -7.36 -4.91
CA LEU A 69 10.20 -8.00 -5.87
C LEU A 69 9.61 -8.07 -7.29
N PHE A 70 8.30 -8.31 -7.39
CA PHE A 70 7.64 -8.48 -8.68
C PHE A 70 7.01 -7.21 -9.23
N SER A 71 6.89 -6.11 -8.45
CA SER A 71 6.30 -4.86 -8.90
C SER A 71 6.97 -4.29 -10.16
N LEU A 72 8.28 -4.27 -10.20
CA LEU A 72 9.04 -3.73 -11.34
C LEU A 72 8.99 -4.64 -12.59
N PRO A 73 9.25 -5.96 -12.49
CA PRO A 73 9.09 -6.87 -13.63
C PRO A 73 7.67 -6.88 -14.21
N VAL A 74 6.66 -6.91 -13.35
CA VAL A 74 5.27 -6.96 -13.78
C VAL A 74 4.83 -5.62 -14.40
N ALA A 75 5.21 -4.47 -13.82
CA ALA A 75 4.95 -3.16 -14.42
C ALA A 75 5.55 -3.06 -15.83
N TYR A 76 6.79 -3.52 -16.02
CA TYR A 76 7.43 -3.56 -17.32
C TYR A 76 6.67 -4.44 -18.33
N MET A 77 6.17 -5.59 -17.88
CA MET A 77 5.35 -6.49 -18.70
C MET A 77 4.02 -5.84 -19.08
N VAL A 78 3.32 -5.22 -18.14
CA VAL A 78 2.04 -4.52 -18.34
C VAL A 78 2.16 -3.40 -19.35
N ASP A 79 3.25 -2.64 -19.33
CA ASP A 79 3.48 -1.54 -20.28
C ASP A 79 3.72 -1.99 -21.72
N ARG A 80 4.23 -3.20 -21.93
CA ARG A 80 4.54 -3.76 -23.24
C ARG A 80 3.45 -4.64 -23.83
N TRP A 81 2.54 -5.09 -22.99
CA TRP A 81 1.43 -5.94 -23.39
C TRP A 81 0.10 -5.18 -23.35
N SER A 82 -1.00 -5.88 -23.56
CA SER A 82 -2.36 -5.35 -23.40
C SER A 82 -2.63 -5.10 -21.91
N ARG A 83 -2.82 -3.83 -21.50
CA ARG A 83 -3.11 -3.49 -20.12
C ARG A 83 -4.39 -4.13 -19.60
N ARG A 84 -5.42 -4.15 -20.45
CA ARG A 84 -6.68 -4.84 -20.19
C ARG A 84 -6.47 -6.31 -19.84
N LYS A 85 -5.75 -7.03 -20.72
CA LYS A 85 -5.47 -8.46 -20.52
C LYS A 85 -4.59 -8.70 -19.29
N ALA A 86 -3.59 -7.85 -19.06
CA ALA A 86 -2.72 -7.93 -17.91
C ALA A 86 -3.51 -7.77 -16.61
N ILE A 87 -4.35 -6.74 -16.48
CA ILE A 87 -5.21 -6.51 -15.31
C ILE A 87 -6.14 -7.71 -15.08
N ALA A 88 -6.80 -8.20 -16.14
CA ALA A 88 -7.73 -9.32 -16.06
C ALA A 88 -7.04 -10.61 -15.59
N ILE A 89 -5.91 -10.95 -16.18
CA ILE A 89 -5.15 -12.16 -15.81
C ILE A 89 -4.58 -12.03 -14.40
N MET A 90 -4.03 -10.88 -14.03
CA MET A 90 -3.57 -10.63 -12.67
C MET A 90 -4.71 -10.84 -11.67
N ALA A 91 -5.92 -10.30 -11.93
CA ALA A 91 -7.08 -10.46 -11.07
C ALA A 91 -7.47 -11.93 -10.89
N VAL A 92 -7.52 -12.71 -11.95
CA VAL A 92 -7.84 -14.14 -11.89
C VAL A 92 -6.75 -14.93 -11.13
N ILE A 93 -5.47 -14.61 -11.38
CA ILE A 93 -4.35 -15.28 -10.74
C ILE A 93 -4.37 -15.03 -9.22
N TRP A 94 -4.41 -13.77 -8.76
CA TRP A 94 -4.39 -13.54 -7.31
C TRP A 94 -5.61 -14.12 -6.63
N SER A 95 -6.82 -14.00 -7.24
CA SER A 95 -8.04 -14.57 -6.68
C SER A 95 -7.97 -16.10 -6.62
N GLY A 96 -7.40 -16.76 -7.63
CA GLY A 96 -7.18 -18.21 -7.61
C GLY A 96 -6.23 -18.62 -6.47
N PHE A 97 -5.15 -17.88 -6.25
CA PHE A 97 -4.25 -18.15 -5.12
C PHE A 97 -4.84 -17.74 -3.77
N THR A 98 -5.71 -16.71 -3.71
CA THR A 98 -6.52 -16.43 -2.51
C THR A 98 -7.40 -17.62 -2.17
N TYR A 99 -8.09 -18.20 -3.15
CA TYR A 99 -8.87 -19.43 -2.98
C TYR A 99 -8.02 -20.59 -2.46
N LEU A 100 -6.84 -20.82 -3.08
CA LEU A 100 -5.90 -21.86 -2.65
C LEU A 100 -5.37 -21.63 -1.23
N THR A 101 -5.21 -20.40 -0.80
CA THR A 101 -4.86 -20.07 0.59
C THR A 101 -5.90 -20.63 1.56
N GLY A 102 -7.20 -20.51 1.24
CA GLY A 102 -8.30 -21.08 2.04
C GLY A 102 -8.32 -22.61 2.10
N LEU A 103 -7.69 -23.28 1.14
CA LEU A 103 -7.56 -24.74 1.14
C LEU A 103 -6.32 -25.26 1.88
N GLY A 104 -5.45 -24.37 2.35
CA GLY A 104 -4.21 -24.72 3.03
C GLY A 104 -4.45 -25.53 4.31
N ARG A 105 -3.72 -26.64 4.47
CA ARG A 105 -3.81 -27.56 5.62
C ARG A 105 -2.57 -27.52 6.53
N ASN A 106 -1.54 -26.82 6.12
CA ASN A 106 -0.30 -26.65 6.86
C ASN A 106 0.35 -25.33 6.49
N PHE A 107 1.44 -24.97 7.17
CA PHE A 107 2.16 -23.71 6.95
C PHE A 107 2.53 -23.47 5.48
N LEU A 108 3.16 -24.43 4.81
CA LEU A 108 3.58 -24.29 3.41
C LEU A 108 2.39 -24.20 2.45
N GLY A 109 1.30 -24.93 2.74
CA GLY A 109 0.06 -24.89 1.97
C GLY A 109 -0.65 -23.54 2.03
N VAL A 110 -0.35 -22.69 3.03
CA VAL A 110 -0.80 -21.29 3.11
C VAL A 110 0.26 -20.35 2.58
N LEU A 111 1.53 -20.55 2.92
CA LEU A 111 2.65 -19.66 2.58
C LEU A 111 2.84 -19.52 1.06
N LEU A 112 2.86 -20.62 0.34
CA LEU A 112 3.11 -20.59 -1.11
C LEU A 112 2.01 -19.89 -1.90
N PRO A 113 0.71 -20.17 -1.67
CA PRO A 113 -0.36 -19.39 -2.27
C PRO A 113 -0.29 -17.90 -1.89
N ARG A 114 0.00 -17.54 -0.64
CA ARG A 114 0.15 -16.14 -0.22
C ARG A 114 1.27 -15.42 -0.95
N MET A 115 2.41 -16.09 -1.19
CA MET A 115 3.48 -15.56 -2.03
C MET A 115 2.98 -15.27 -3.44
N MET A 116 2.24 -16.19 -4.04
CA MET A 116 1.72 -16.05 -5.40
C MET A 116 0.60 -15.01 -5.51
N VAL A 117 -0.20 -14.81 -4.45
CA VAL A 117 -1.13 -13.65 -4.38
C VAL A 117 -0.34 -12.35 -4.53
N GLY A 118 0.77 -12.19 -3.78
CA GLY A 118 1.62 -10.99 -3.87
C GLY A 118 2.19 -10.77 -5.28
N VAL A 119 2.60 -11.83 -5.97
CA VAL A 119 3.03 -11.75 -7.39
C VAL A 119 1.90 -11.27 -8.29
N GLY A 120 0.69 -11.85 -8.15
CA GLY A 120 -0.49 -11.47 -8.93
C GLY A 120 -0.94 -10.03 -8.71
N GLU A 121 -0.79 -9.51 -7.49
CA GLU A 121 -1.19 -8.14 -7.14
C GLU A 121 -0.18 -7.05 -7.51
N SER A 122 1.08 -7.42 -7.72
CA SER A 122 2.22 -6.49 -7.77
C SER A 122 2.13 -5.40 -8.86
N GLY A 123 1.46 -5.68 -9.99
CA GLY A 123 1.33 -4.74 -11.12
C GLY A 123 -0.01 -4.02 -11.20
N PHE A 124 -0.99 -4.39 -10.35
CA PHE A 124 -2.36 -3.90 -10.53
C PHE A 124 -2.48 -2.39 -10.31
N SER A 125 -1.86 -1.84 -9.28
CA SER A 125 -1.91 -0.39 -8.98
C SER A 125 -1.39 0.46 -10.13
N ALA A 126 -0.26 0.07 -10.73
CA ALA A 126 0.32 0.75 -11.90
C ALA A 126 -0.57 0.61 -13.14
N GLY A 127 -1.05 -0.62 -13.41
CA GLY A 127 -1.92 -0.90 -14.55
C GLY A 127 -3.26 -0.17 -14.47
N GLY A 128 -3.92 -0.18 -13.31
CA GLY A 128 -5.20 0.50 -13.07
C GLY A 128 -5.09 2.02 -13.20
N THR A 129 -4.05 2.62 -12.59
CA THR A 129 -3.78 4.05 -12.72
C THR A 129 -3.53 4.44 -14.18
N ALA A 130 -2.73 3.66 -14.90
CA ALA A 130 -2.45 3.92 -16.32
C ALA A 130 -3.71 3.79 -17.21
N MET A 131 -4.58 2.81 -16.93
CA MET A 131 -5.88 2.67 -17.62
C MET A 131 -6.77 3.90 -17.41
N LEU A 132 -6.91 4.36 -16.17
CA LEU A 132 -7.75 5.50 -15.84
C LEU A 132 -7.23 6.81 -16.46
N THR A 133 -5.93 7.05 -16.37
CA THR A 133 -5.31 8.27 -16.93
C THR A 133 -5.37 8.31 -18.46
N ALA A 134 -5.51 7.17 -19.11
CA ALA A 134 -5.65 7.11 -20.57
C ALA A 134 -7.08 7.39 -21.08
N VAL A 135 -8.10 6.96 -20.34
CA VAL A 135 -9.50 7.07 -20.78
C VAL A 135 -10.19 8.36 -20.31
N TYR A 136 -9.54 9.15 -19.46
CA TYR A 136 -10.07 10.42 -18.95
C TYR A 136 -9.18 11.61 -19.31
N PRO A 137 -9.78 12.79 -19.61
CA PRO A 137 -9.05 14.00 -19.93
C PRO A 137 -8.27 14.52 -18.69
N PRO A 138 -7.15 15.25 -18.90
CA PRO A 138 -6.27 15.72 -17.82
C PRO A 138 -6.98 16.46 -16.70
N GLU A 139 -8.00 17.28 -17.03
CA GLU A 139 -8.73 18.13 -16.08
C GLU A 139 -9.51 17.33 -15.04
N SER A 140 -9.95 16.11 -15.37
CA SER A 140 -10.73 15.25 -14.48
C SER A 140 -9.89 14.24 -13.71
N ARG A 141 -8.60 14.06 -14.06
CA ARG A 141 -7.73 13.01 -13.49
C ARG A 141 -7.57 13.12 -11.98
N GLY A 142 -7.43 14.33 -11.45
CA GLY A 142 -7.28 14.53 -10.00
C GLY A 142 -8.48 14.01 -9.21
N LYS A 143 -9.70 14.36 -9.62
CA LYS A 143 -10.95 13.88 -8.99
C LYS A 143 -11.08 12.36 -9.08
N LEU A 144 -10.76 11.79 -10.25
CA LEU A 144 -10.88 10.35 -10.50
C LEU A 144 -9.84 9.54 -9.71
N MET A 145 -8.61 10.03 -9.61
CA MET A 145 -7.59 9.42 -8.77
C MET A 145 -7.97 9.50 -7.29
N GLY A 146 -8.63 10.57 -6.85
CA GLY A 146 -9.21 10.67 -5.51
C GLY A 146 -10.22 9.55 -5.25
N ILE A 147 -11.19 9.34 -6.15
CA ILE A 147 -12.18 8.26 -6.06
C ILE A 147 -11.51 6.89 -6.09
N PHE A 148 -10.58 6.66 -7.01
CA PHE A 148 -9.84 5.42 -7.16
C PHE A 148 -9.02 5.07 -5.92
N ASN A 149 -8.40 6.04 -5.27
CA ASN A 149 -7.63 5.81 -4.05
C ASN A 149 -8.51 5.70 -2.79
N LEU A 150 -9.72 6.27 -2.79
CA LEU A 150 -10.65 6.18 -1.66
C LEU A 150 -11.11 4.74 -1.41
N VAL A 151 -11.12 3.88 -2.45
CA VAL A 151 -11.50 2.46 -2.30
C VAL A 151 -10.47 1.66 -1.50
N ILE A 152 -9.22 2.15 -1.34
CA ILE A 152 -8.15 1.49 -0.59
C ILE A 152 -8.54 1.28 0.88
N PRO A 153 -8.78 2.34 1.68
CA PRO A 153 -9.16 2.19 3.08
C PRO A 153 -10.52 1.53 3.24
N ILE A 154 -11.45 1.73 2.30
CA ILE A 154 -12.76 1.06 2.31
C ILE A 154 -12.58 -0.45 2.13
N GLY A 155 -11.81 -0.88 1.14
CA GLY A 155 -11.51 -2.29 0.90
C GLY A 155 -10.79 -2.93 2.09
N ALA A 156 -9.80 -2.23 2.66
CA ALA A 156 -9.08 -2.71 3.83
C ALA A 156 -10.01 -2.88 5.05
N ALA A 157 -10.87 -1.91 5.34
CA ALA A 157 -11.85 -2.02 6.42
C ALA A 157 -12.84 -3.17 6.17
N LEU A 158 -13.37 -3.30 4.94
CA LEU A 158 -14.26 -4.39 4.57
C LEU A 158 -13.57 -5.76 4.69
N GLY A 159 -12.29 -5.87 4.31
CA GLY A 159 -11.51 -7.09 4.46
C GLY A 159 -11.41 -7.56 5.91
N LEU A 160 -11.20 -6.63 6.85
CA LEU A 160 -11.18 -6.93 8.28
C LEU A 160 -12.57 -7.30 8.82
N VAL A 161 -13.58 -6.47 8.54
CA VAL A 161 -14.93 -6.63 9.08
C VAL A 161 -15.57 -7.91 8.54
N LEU A 162 -15.61 -8.06 7.22
CA LEU A 162 -16.22 -9.23 6.57
C LEU A 162 -15.36 -10.49 6.79
N GLY A 163 -14.04 -10.36 6.82
CA GLY A 163 -13.14 -11.47 7.12
C GLY A 163 -13.40 -12.07 8.49
N GLY A 164 -13.48 -11.22 9.52
CA GLY A 164 -13.82 -11.67 10.88
C GLY A 164 -15.24 -12.23 10.99
N TYR A 165 -16.22 -11.56 10.35
CA TYR A 165 -17.61 -12.02 10.34
C TYR A 165 -17.80 -13.39 9.68
N LEU A 166 -17.22 -13.58 8.50
CA LEU A 166 -17.28 -14.84 7.77
C LEU A 166 -16.56 -15.96 8.52
N SER A 167 -15.38 -15.67 9.10
CA SER A 167 -14.62 -16.64 9.89
C SER A 167 -15.44 -17.17 11.06
N LYS A 168 -16.06 -16.29 11.83
CA LYS A 168 -16.83 -16.68 13.01
C LYS A 168 -18.10 -17.44 12.69
N ASN A 169 -18.83 -17.05 11.64
CA ASN A 169 -20.22 -17.52 11.42
C ASN A 169 -20.34 -18.61 10.35
N PHE A 170 -19.33 -18.83 9.50
CA PHE A 170 -19.47 -19.67 8.30
C PHE A 170 -18.33 -20.70 8.10
N GLY A 171 -17.80 -21.30 9.16
CA GLY A 171 -16.88 -22.43 9.01
C GLY A 171 -15.39 -22.11 9.19
N GLY A 172 -15.09 -21.05 9.91
CA GLY A 172 -13.73 -20.72 10.35
C GLY A 172 -12.91 -19.91 9.35
N TRP A 173 -11.64 -19.76 9.65
CA TRP A 173 -10.71 -18.86 8.96
C TRP A 173 -10.54 -19.11 7.45
N ARG A 174 -10.91 -20.28 6.95
CA ARG A 174 -10.82 -20.65 5.54
C ARG A 174 -11.88 -19.95 4.69
N THR A 175 -13.09 -19.78 5.23
CA THR A 175 -14.25 -19.24 4.50
C THR A 175 -14.03 -17.87 3.89
N PRO A 176 -13.45 -16.87 4.58
CA PRO A 176 -13.19 -15.56 3.97
C PRO A 176 -12.34 -15.63 2.71
N PHE A 177 -11.31 -16.48 2.66
CA PHE A 177 -10.47 -16.64 1.46
C PHE A 177 -11.25 -17.23 0.28
N LEU A 178 -12.11 -18.22 0.56
CA LEU A 178 -12.94 -18.84 -0.46
C LEU A 178 -13.98 -17.85 -1.02
N VAL A 179 -14.60 -17.06 -0.15
CA VAL A 179 -15.64 -16.08 -0.52
C VAL A 179 -15.03 -14.88 -1.27
N PHE A 180 -13.90 -14.34 -0.82
CA PHE A 180 -13.28 -13.15 -1.44
C PHE A 180 -12.66 -13.44 -2.80
N ALA A 181 -12.27 -14.69 -3.07
CA ALA A 181 -11.81 -15.10 -4.39
C ALA A 181 -12.90 -14.93 -5.49
N ILE A 182 -14.17 -15.13 -5.15
CA ILE A 182 -15.27 -15.12 -6.11
C ILE A 182 -15.41 -13.76 -6.80
N PRO A 183 -15.59 -12.62 -6.09
CA PRO A 183 -15.71 -11.32 -6.74
C PRO A 183 -14.46 -10.96 -7.56
N GLY A 184 -13.25 -11.35 -7.10
CA GLY A 184 -12.04 -11.10 -7.85
C GLY A 184 -11.98 -11.83 -9.19
N VAL A 185 -12.39 -13.09 -9.25
CA VAL A 185 -12.51 -13.85 -10.53
C VAL A 185 -13.55 -13.22 -11.44
N ILE A 186 -14.74 -12.90 -10.91
CA ILE A 186 -15.82 -12.28 -11.70
C ILE A 186 -15.37 -10.95 -12.29
N LEU A 187 -14.80 -10.07 -11.47
CA LEU A 187 -14.30 -8.77 -11.92
C LEU A 187 -13.10 -8.91 -12.87
N GLY A 188 -12.25 -9.94 -12.68
CA GLY A 188 -11.17 -10.27 -13.60
C GLY A 188 -11.70 -10.65 -14.98
N ILE A 189 -12.78 -11.47 -15.06
CA ILE A 189 -13.45 -11.78 -16.31
C ILE A 189 -14.07 -10.52 -16.93
N LEU A 190 -14.75 -9.70 -16.14
CA LEU A 190 -15.33 -8.44 -16.61
C LEU A 190 -14.26 -7.47 -17.10
N ALA A 191 -13.05 -7.50 -16.55
CA ALA A 191 -11.94 -6.67 -17.00
C ALA A 191 -11.49 -6.99 -18.45
N PHE A 192 -11.71 -8.20 -18.95
CA PHE A 192 -11.47 -8.52 -20.36
C PHE A 192 -12.35 -7.73 -21.33
N PHE A 193 -13.45 -7.19 -20.89
CA PHE A 193 -14.36 -6.38 -21.72
C PHE A 193 -14.08 -4.87 -21.62
N MET A 194 -13.06 -4.44 -20.85
CA MET A 194 -12.62 -3.05 -20.82
C MET A 194 -12.02 -2.64 -22.17
N ARG A 195 -12.12 -1.36 -22.49
CA ARG A 195 -11.48 -0.79 -23.66
C ARG A 195 -9.96 -0.78 -23.48
N ASP A 196 -9.25 -1.40 -24.41
CA ASP A 196 -7.79 -1.43 -24.43
C ASP A 196 -7.20 -0.29 -25.25
N TYR A 197 -5.95 0.07 -24.96
CA TYR A 197 -5.17 1.02 -25.74
C TYR A 197 -3.69 0.63 -25.75
N LYS A 198 -2.99 0.98 -26.82
CA LYS A 198 -1.55 0.79 -26.93
C LYS A 198 -0.85 2.09 -26.54
N THR A 199 0.16 2.00 -25.68
CA THR A 199 1.05 3.12 -25.41
C THR A 199 1.94 3.32 -26.64
N VAL A 200 1.85 4.49 -27.26
CA VAL A 200 2.84 4.89 -28.25
C VAL A 200 4.10 5.27 -27.47
N VAL A 201 5.12 4.44 -27.55
CA VAL A 201 6.43 4.76 -26.97
C VAL A 201 7.01 5.88 -27.85
N HIS A 202 7.01 7.11 -27.37
CA HIS A 202 7.85 8.15 -27.95
C HIS A 202 9.31 7.74 -27.71
N VAL A 203 9.98 7.32 -28.76
CA VAL A 203 11.43 7.15 -28.76
C VAL A 203 11.97 8.56 -28.82
N ASP A 204 12.65 9.01 -27.77
CA ASP A 204 13.33 10.29 -27.77
C ASP A 204 14.27 10.35 -28.95
N ALA A 205 14.40 11.55 -29.57
CA ALA A 205 15.17 11.80 -30.79
C ALA A 205 16.65 11.35 -30.70
N ALA A 206 17.13 10.96 -29.54
CA ALA A 206 18.48 10.48 -29.27
C ALA A 206 18.65 8.94 -29.25
N GLY A 207 17.59 8.14 -29.43
CA GLY A 207 17.70 6.67 -29.56
C GLY A 207 18.30 5.89 -28.37
N LYS A 208 18.68 6.55 -27.28
CA LYS A 208 19.31 5.92 -26.11
C LYS A 208 18.32 5.90 -24.93
N LYS A 209 17.66 4.78 -24.73
CA LYS A 209 17.02 4.48 -23.45
C LYS A 209 18.11 4.39 -22.39
N ALA A 210 18.18 5.37 -21.48
CA ALA A 210 18.91 5.16 -20.24
C ALA A 210 18.34 3.89 -19.59
N GLY A 211 19.18 2.91 -19.28
CA GLY A 211 18.70 1.64 -18.74
C GLY A 211 17.89 1.90 -17.48
N PHE A 212 16.69 1.35 -17.37
CA PHE A 212 15.76 1.53 -16.25
C PHE A 212 16.48 1.44 -14.89
N LEU A 213 17.33 0.43 -14.71
CA LEU A 213 18.09 0.22 -13.47
C LEU A 213 19.05 1.39 -13.18
N LYS A 214 19.72 1.93 -14.23
CA LYS A 214 20.62 3.09 -14.09
C LYS A 214 19.84 4.34 -13.64
N SER A 215 18.67 4.57 -14.22
CA SER A 215 17.79 5.68 -13.84
C SER A 215 17.26 5.50 -12.41
N ALA A 216 16.83 4.31 -12.02
CA ALA A 216 16.37 4.01 -10.66
C ALA A 216 17.48 4.23 -9.62
N LEU A 217 18.69 3.72 -9.88
CA LEU A 217 19.84 3.90 -8.99
C LEU A 217 20.30 5.37 -8.92
N SER A 218 20.13 6.15 -9.98
CA SER A 218 20.50 7.57 -9.97
C SER A 218 19.66 8.39 -8.99
N LEU A 219 18.42 7.96 -8.68
CA LEU A 219 17.58 8.63 -7.69
C LEU A 219 18.16 8.62 -6.28
N PHE A 220 18.94 7.58 -5.92
CA PHE A 220 19.64 7.52 -4.63
C PHE A 220 20.80 8.52 -4.51
N ARG A 221 21.21 9.17 -5.61
CA ARG A 221 22.19 10.26 -5.58
C ARG A 221 21.58 11.59 -5.14
N ILE A 222 20.26 11.71 -5.15
CA ILE A 222 19.55 12.89 -4.61
C ILE A 222 19.45 12.71 -3.10
N PRO A 223 20.10 13.56 -2.29
CA PRO A 223 20.18 13.39 -0.84
C PRO A 223 18.81 13.29 -0.17
N THR A 224 17.85 14.11 -0.59
CA THR A 224 16.47 14.08 -0.07
C THR A 224 15.81 12.74 -0.32
N LEU A 225 15.90 12.19 -1.54
CA LEU A 225 15.26 10.91 -1.88
C LEU A 225 15.92 9.73 -1.16
N LYS A 226 17.25 9.75 -1.00
CA LYS A 226 17.97 8.72 -0.25
C LYS A 226 17.41 8.58 1.17
N TRP A 227 17.27 9.69 1.89
CA TRP A 227 16.75 9.69 3.26
C TRP A 227 15.23 9.39 3.29
N LEU A 228 14.47 9.92 2.32
CA LEU A 228 13.04 9.64 2.20
C LEU A 228 12.79 8.14 1.99
N TYR A 229 13.48 7.49 1.06
CA TYR A 229 13.28 6.07 0.77
C TYR A 229 13.59 5.18 1.97
N LEU A 230 14.66 5.50 2.70
CA LEU A 230 15.02 4.77 3.91
C LEU A 230 14.01 5.02 5.04
N GLY A 231 13.66 6.29 5.31
CA GLY A 231 12.67 6.66 6.33
C GLY A 231 11.30 6.05 6.02
N TYR A 232 10.87 6.11 4.75
CA TYR A 232 9.61 5.53 4.32
C TYR A 232 9.54 4.00 4.47
N GLY A 233 10.67 3.31 4.30
CA GLY A 233 10.77 1.89 4.63
C GLY A 233 10.57 1.66 6.12
N ILE A 234 11.37 2.32 6.96
CA ILE A 234 11.42 2.08 8.41
C ILE A 234 10.11 2.45 9.10
N ARG A 235 9.47 3.59 8.76
CA ARG A 235 8.15 3.94 9.31
C ARG A 235 7.09 2.87 9.04
N ASN A 236 7.18 2.22 7.88
CA ASN A 236 6.23 1.19 7.50
C ASN A 236 6.44 -0.15 8.22
N ILE A 237 7.56 -0.35 8.93
CA ILE A 237 7.72 -1.47 9.88
C ILE A 237 6.60 -1.41 10.92
N MET A 238 6.43 -0.26 11.60
CA MET A 238 5.38 -0.05 12.59
C MET A 238 3.98 -0.21 11.94
N ASN A 239 3.76 0.44 10.80
CA ASN A 239 2.46 0.44 10.14
C ASN A 239 2.00 -0.98 9.77
N PHE A 240 2.78 -1.73 9.01
CA PHE A 240 2.40 -3.09 8.57
C PHE A 240 2.38 -4.10 9.72
N SER A 241 3.19 -3.91 10.76
CA SER A 241 3.11 -4.73 11.97
C SER A 241 1.77 -4.56 12.67
N VAL A 242 1.38 -3.32 12.96
CA VAL A 242 0.09 -3.07 13.61
C VAL A 242 -1.07 -3.54 12.75
N LEU A 243 -1.06 -3.21 11.45
CA LEU A 243 -2.13 -3.64 10.52
C LEU A 243 -2.26 -5.16 10.43
N THR A 244 -1.18 -5.90 10.56
CA THR A 244 -1.19 -7.37 10.54
C THR A 244 -1.68 -7.96 11.85
N TRP A 245 -1.23 -7.41 12.97
CA TRP A 245 -1.39 -8.05 14.27
C TRP A 245 -2.51 -7.47 15.13
N ILE A 246 -3.12 -6.33 14.75
CA ILE A 246 -4.07 -5.63 15.61
C ILE A 246 -5.31 -6.46 15.94
N SER A 247 -5.87 -7.18 14.97
CA SER A 247 -7.01 -8.06 15.21
C SER A 247 -6.64 -9.23 16.12
N ALA A 248 -5.45 -9.85 15.92
CA ALA A 248 -4.94 -10.89 16.80
C ALA A 248 -4.68 -10.36 18.21
N TYR A 249 -4.17 -9.12 18.34
CA TYR A 249 -3.98 -8.46 19.62
C TYR A 249 -5.31 -8.29 20.37
N PHE A 250 -6.35 -7.78 19.70
CA PHE A 250 -7.68 -7.65 20.31
C PHE A 250 -8.25 -9.01 20.76
N MET A 251 -8.12 -10.04 19.93
CA MET A 251 -8.58 -11.38 20.29
C MET A 251 -7.86 -11.93 21.52
N ARG A 252 -6.52 -11.73 21.59
CA ARG A 252 -5.71 -12.24 22.72
C ARG A 252 -5.87 -11.43 23.99
N SER A 253 -5.81 -10.10 23.93
CA SER A 253 -5.80 -9.21 25.10
C SER A 253 -7.18 -8.97 25.67
N GLN A 254 -8.23 -8.99 24.82
CA GLN A 254 -9.60 -8.70 25.25
C GLN A 254 -10.50 -9.92 25.27
N ASN A 255 -10.01 -11.07 24.80
CA ASN A 255 -10.76 -12.32 24.68
C ASN A 255 -12.08 -12.15 23.90
N ILE A 256 -12.02 -11.38 22.80
CA ILE A 256 -13.17 -11.11 21.93
C ILE A 256 -13.09 -11.95 20.64
N PRO A 257 -14.25 -12.28 20.05
CA PRO A 257 -14.29 -13.07 18.82
C PRO A 257 -13.83 -12.26 17.58
N GLU A 258 -13.54 -12.97 16.48
CA GLU A 258 -12.97 -12.45 15.26
C GLU A 258 -13.79 -11.32 14.62
N ASP A 259 -15.11 -11.41 14.67
CA ASP A 259 -16.04 -10.40 14.11
C ASP A 259 -15.88 -9.06 14.81
N LYS A 260 -15.83 -9.07 16.16
CA LYS A 260 -15.59 -7.84 16.95
C LYS A 260 -14.19 -7.30 16.76
N ALA A 261 -13.17 -8.17 16.75
CA ALA A 261 -11.79 -7.77 16.50
C ALA A 261 -11.62 -7.16 15.11
N GLY A 262 -12.24 -7.74 14.08
CA GLY A 262 -12.26 -7.20 12.72
C GLY A 262 -12.97 -5.85 12.63
N MET A 263 -14.08 -5.65 13.33
CA MET A 263 -14.77 -4.35 13.39
C MET A 263 -13.90 -3.27 14.03
N LEU A 264 -13.25 -3.55 15.15
CA LEU A 264 -12.34 -2.59 15.80
C LEU A 264 -11.16 -2.23 14.89
N GLY A 265 -10.56 -3.23 14.21
CA GLY A 265 -9.51 -3.00 13.23
C GLY A 265 -9.99 -2.15 12.04
N GLY A 266 -11.21 -2.41 11.54
CA GLY A 266 -11.82 -1.64 10.46
C GLY A 266 -12.01 -0.16 10.80
N VAL A 267 -12.41 0.17 12.02
CA VAL A 267 -12.56 1.57 12.49
C VAL A 267 -11.21 2.30 12.42
N ILE A 268 -10.11 1.65 12.80
CA ILE A 268 -8.78 2.25 12.73
C ILE A 268 -8.41 2.60 11.28
N PHE A 269 -8.75 1.75 10.30
CA PHE A 269 -8.52 2.03 8.89
C PHE A 269 -9.35 3.21 8.35
N ILE A 270 -10.58 3.37 8.83
CA ILE A 270 -11.42 4.52 8.45
C ILE A 270 -10.79 5.83 8.97
N MET A 271 -10.24 5.82 10.18
CA MET A 271 -9.54 6.99 10.74
C MET A 271 -8.30 7.38 9.93
N ALA A 272 -7.68 6.44 9.23
CA ALA A 272 -6.56 6.72 8.33
C ALA A 272 -6.93 7.68 7.18
N ILE A 273 -8.19 7.68 6.73
CA ILE A 273 -8.68 8.61 5.70
C ILE A 273 -8.57 10.05 6.21
N LEU A 274 -9.02 10.30 7.44
CA LEU A 274 -8.95 11.63 8.05
C LEU A 274 -7.50 12.12 8.16
N GLY A 275 -6.60 11.22 8.59
CA GLY A 275 -5.18 11.53 8.68
C GLY A 275 -4.55 11.91 7.33
N SER A 276 -4.89 11.19 6.27
CA SER A 276 -4.39 11.49 4.93
C SER A 276 -4.85 12.86 4.42
N VAL A 277 -6.14 13.19 4.60
CA VAL A 277 -6.69 14.50 4.20
C VAL A 277 -6.02 15.62 5.00
N LEU A 278 -5.95 15.48 6.33
CA LEU A 278 -5.31 16.46 7.21
C LEU A 278 -3.83 16.66 6.85
N GLY A 279 -3.11 15.57 6.58
CA GLY A 279 -1.70 15.59 6.20
C GLY A 279 -1.44 16.40 4.93
N GLY A 280 -2.28 16.22 3.92
CA GLY A 280 -2.21 17.02 2.69
C GLY A 280 -2.41 18.50 2.95
N VAL A 281 -3.51 18.88 3.62
CA VAL A 281 -3.86 20.28 3.91
C VAL A 281 -2.80 20.94 4.80
N LEU A 282 -2.37 20.26 5.87
CA LEU A 282 -1.37 20.79 6.80
C LEU A 282 -0.02 20.99 6.10
N SER A 283 0.40 20.03 5.29
CA SER A 283 1.66 20.08 4.57
C SER A 283 1.71 21.25 3.59
N ASP A 284 0.65 21.45 2.81
CA ASP A 284 0.60 22.52 1.81
C ASP A 284 0.49 23.91 2.45
N THR A 285 -0.25 24.01 3.55
CA THR A 285 -0.38 25.28 4.31
C THR A 285 0.94 25.65 4.99
N TRP A 286 1.60 24.68 5.60
CA TRP A 286 2.87 24.90 6.29
C TRP A 286 4.03 25.13 5.32
N GLN A 287 4.02 24.48 4.15
CA GLN A 287 5.02 24.67 3.09
C GLN A 287 5.12 26.13 2.60
N LYS A 288 4.02 26.92 2.67
CA LYS A 288 4.04 28.36 2.34
C LYS A 288 4.91 29.18 3.29
N LYS A 289 5.07 28.72 4.55
CA LYS A 289 5.85 29.41 5.60
C LYS A 289 7.21 28.77 5.85
N ASN A 290 7.32 27.47 5.65
CA ASN A 290 8.55 26.71 5.91
C ASN A 290 8.84 25.75 4.77
N ARG A 291 9.91 26.00 4.02
CA ARG A 291 10.33 25.20 2.87
C ARG A 291 10.61 23.72 3.18
N ARG A 292 10.83 23.36 4.46
CA ARG A 292 11.06 21.99 4.93
C ARG A 292 9.77 21.27 5.36
N ALA A 293 8.63 21.93 5.35
CA ALA A 293 7.39 21.44 5.96
C ALA A 293 6.95 20.06 5.46
N ARG A 294 7.08 19.79 4.15
CA ARG A 294 6.73 18.48 3.55
C ARG A 294 7.58 17.32 4.07
N MET A 295 8.78 17.59 4.57
CA MET A 295 9.62 16.58 5.21
C MET A 295 9.51 16.60 6.74
N LEU A 296 9.16 17.75 7.37
CA LEU A 296 9.03 17.86 8.82
C LEU A 296 7.67 17.36 9.34
N LEU A 297 6.60 17.48 8.55
CA LEU A 297 5.29 16.98 8.97
C LEU A 297 5.27 15.47 9.19
N PRO A 298 5.84 14.62 8.30
CA PRO A 298 6.04 13.21 8.56
C PRO A 298 6.83 12.92 9.84
N VAL A 299 7.92 13.66 10.09
CA VAL A 299 8.72 13.51 11.32
C VAL A 299 7.85 13.67 12.57
N ILE A 300 7.04 14.71 12.63
CA ILE A 300 6.11 14.95 13.75
C ILE A 300 5.07 13.84 13.80
N GLY A 301 4.51 13.46 12.67
CA GLY A 301 3.52 12.39 12.56
C GLY A 301 4.03 11.04 13.09
N ASP A 302 5.26 10.67 12.76
CA ASP A 302 5.86 9.39 13.17
C ASP A 302 6.20 9.36 14.66
N ILE A 303 6.69 10.48 15.22
CA ILE A 303 6.92 10.60 16.66
C ILE A 303 5.59 10.48 17.42
N LEU A 304 4.57 11.22 16.99
CA LEU A 304 3.26 11.17 17.62
C LEU A 304 2.61 9.79 17.46
N ALA A 305 2.71 9.17 16.29
CA ALA A 305 2.18 7.82 16.05
C ALA A 305 2.86 6.80 16.97
N ALA A 306 4.18 6.85 17.14
CA ALA A 306 4.90 5.96 18.04
C ALA A 306 4.44 6.13 19.49
N ILE A 307 4.37 7.37 19.99
CA ILE A 307 3.92 7.67 21.37
C ILE A 307 2.48 7.22 21.57
N ILE A 308 1.58 7.57 20.63
CA ILE A 308 0.15 7.23 20.72
C ILE A 308 -0.05 5.72 20.72
N LEU A 309 0.70 4.97 19.89
CA LEU A 309 0.63 3.50 19.87
C LEU A 309 1.08 2.90 21.21
N ILE A 310 2.19 3.36 21.75
CA ILE A 310 2.69 2.90 23.06
C ILE A 310 1.66 3.15 24.14
N ILE A 311 1.10 4.34 24.24
CA ILE A 311 0.08 4.69 25.24
C ILE A 311 -1.18 3.81 25.05
N ALA A 312 -1.66 3.65 23.81
CA ALA A 312 -2.84 2.83 23.52
C ALA A 312 -2.66 1.37 23.96
N LEU A 313 -1.47 0.79 23.73
CA LEU A 313 -1.15 -0.58 24.12
C LEU A 313 -0.98 -0.73 25.64
N TYR A 314 -0.41 0.26 26.34
CA TYR A 314 -0.37 0.25 27.81
C TYR A 314 -1.78 0.31 28.42
N LEU A 315 -2.72 1.01 27.78
CA LEU A 315 -4.13 1.02 28.16
C LEU A 315 -4.91 -0.18 27.59
N GLU A 316 -4.20 -1.25 27.19
CA GLU A 316 -4.77 -2.48 26.60
C GLU A 316 -5.70 -2.26 25.41
N ALA A 317 -5.62 -1.10 24.76
CA ALA A 317 -6.51 -0.68 23.68
C ALA A 317 -8.01 -0.85 24.02
N ARG A 318 -8.40 -0.61 25.30
CA ARG A 318 -9.78 -0.66 25.80
C ARG A 318 -10.27 0.74 26.14
N GLY A 319 -11.55 1.01 25.94
CA GLY A 319 -12.14 2.31 26.31
C GLY A 319 -11.35 3.49 25.73
N ALA A 320 -10.76 4.32 26.61
CA ALA A 320 -9.90 5.43 26.20
C ALA A 320 -8.70 4.97 25.36
N GLY A 321 -8.10 3.80 25.67
CA GLY A 321 -7.00 3.22 24.91
C GLY A 321 -7.39 2.91 23.46
N PHE A 322 -8.63 2.49 23.20
CA PHE A 322 -9.11 2.29 21.82
C PHE A 322 -9.29 3.62 21.07
N ILE A 323 -9.81 4.66 21.72
CA ILE A 323 -9.91 6.00 21.11
C ILE A 323 -8.52 6.52 20.75
N ILE A 324 -7.54 6.34 21.63
CA ILE A 324 -6.14 6.69 21.38
C ILE A 324 -5.56 5.88 20.20
N LEU A 325 -5.90 4.59 20.10
CA LEU A 325 -5.48 3.77 18.98
C LEU A 325 -6.14 4.20 17.65
N CYS A 326 -7.37 4.69 17.68
CA CYS A 326 -8.00 5.32 16.51
C CYS A 326 -7.26 6.59 16.07
N LEU A 327 -6.77 7.40 17.01
CA LEU A 327 -5.92 8.56 16.71
C LEU A 327 -4.58 8.12 16.09
N TRP A 328 -4.02 6.99 16.52
CA TRP A 328 -2.84 6.40 15.85
C TRP A 328 -3.11 6.14 14.37
N GLY A 329 -4.26 5.54 14.03
CA GLY A 329 -4.66 5.29 12.65
C GLY A 329 -4.68 6.56 11.79
N ALA A 330 -5.11 7.69 12.36
CA ALA A 330 -5.03 8.98 11.68
C ALA A 330 -3.58 9.48 11.58
N MET A 331 -2.83 9.48 12.67
CA MET A 331 -1.47 10.04 12.71
C MET A 331 -0.50 9.34 11.77
N VAL A 332 -0.57 8.01 11.64
CA VAL A 332 0.31 7.25 10.75
C VAL A 332 0.12 7.64 9.27
N MET A 333 -1.06 8.15 8.88
CA MET A 333 -1.35 8.57 7.51
C MET A 333 -1.07 10.05 7.23
N VAL A 334 -0.86 10.88 8.24
CA VAL A 334 -0.54 12.31 8.07
C VAL A 334 0.71 12.54 7.23
N GLY A 335 1.71 11.68 7.36
CA GLY A 335 2.99 11.79 6.63
C GLY A 335 2.94 11.29 5.18
N VAL A 336 1.91 10.54 4.76
CA VAL A 336 1.89 9.91 3.43
C VAL A 336 1.76 10.90 2.28
N PRO A 337 0.79 11.86 2.28
CA PRO A 337 0.67 12.83 1.19
C PRO A 337 1.91 13.70 1.01
N PRO A 338 2.49 14.31 2.07
CA PRO A 338 3.69 15.13 1.90
C PRO A 338 4.90 14.34 1.41
N LEU A 339 5.14 13.12 1.90
CA LEU A 339 6.23 12.27 1.39
C LEU A 339 6.03 11.92 -0.09
N THR A 340 4.80 11.62 -0.49
CA THR A 340 4.46 11.39 -1.90
C THR A 340 4.78 12.62 -2.76
N ALA A 341 4.44 13.83 -2.28
CA ALA A 341 4.77 15.07 -2.99
C ALA A 341 6.29 15.26 -3.12
N VAL A 342 7.05 15.05 -2.04
CA VAL A 342 8.51 15.17 -2.05
C VAL A 342 9.17 14.26 -3.08
N THR A 343 8.65 13.02 -3.29
CA THR A 343 9.19 12.12 -4.32
C THR A 343 9.13 12.72 -5.73
N GLN A 344 8.25 13.69 -5.96
CA GLN A 344 8.03 14.32 -7.27
C GLN A 344 8.60 15.74 -7.34
N ASP A 345 8.79 16.40 -6.20
CA ASP A 345 9.26 17.80 -6.14
C ASP A 345 10.75 17.93 -6.48
N VAL A 346 11.56 16.92 -6.17
CA VAL A 346 13.03 16.96 -6.26
C VAL A 346 13.58 16.21 -7.47
N VAL A 347 12.72 15.90 -8.43
CA VAL A 347 13.07 15.19 -9.68
C VAL A 347 12.49 15.87 -10.90
N GLU A 348 13.14 15.65 -12.03
CA GLU A 348 12.64 16.11 -13.33
C GLU A 348 11.30 15.45 -13.70
N PRO A 349 10.45 16.12 -14.50
CA PRO A 349 9.14 15.60 -14.90
C PRO A 349 9.17 14.19 -15.49
N ALA A 350 10.22 13.88 -16.27
CA ALA A 350 10.38 12.59 -16.94
C ALA A 350 10.53 11.38 -16.01
N VAL A 351 11.00 11.60 -14.76
CA VAL A 351 11.28 10.51 -13.80
C VAL A 351 10.40 10.55 -12.56
N LYS A 352 9.37 11.40 -12.50
CA LYS A 352 8.44 11.51 -11.35
C LYS A 352 7.77 10.19 -11.01
N GLY A 353 7.26 9.48 -12.02
CA GLY A 353 6.63 8.17 -11.83
C GLY A 353 7.61 7.12 -11.31
N LEU A 354 8.86 7.13 -11.83
CA LEU A 354 9.92 6.24 -11.37
C LEU A 354 10.29 6.52 -9.90
N SER A 355 10.40 7.80 -9.52
CA SER A 355 10.73 8.19 -8.14
C SER A 355 9.66 7.74 -7.14
N TYR A 356 8.38 7.90 -7.46
CA TYR A 356 7.30 7.38 -6.62
C TYR A 356 7.29 5.84 -6.56
N GLY A 357 7.48 5.18 -7.70
CA GLY A 357 7.60 3.72 -7.76
C GLY A 357 8.74 3.18 -6.90
N MET A 358 9.88 3.87 -6.91
CA MET A 358 11.02 3.54 -6.03
C MET A 358 10.69 3.75 -4.55
N ALA A 359 9.92 4.78 -4.18
CA ALA A 359 9.46 4.96 -2.81
C ALA A 359 8.61 3.77 -2.34
N VAL A 360 7.66 3.32 -3.16
CA VAL A 360 6.81 2.16 -2.86
C VAL A 360 7.63 0.86 -2.79
N PHE A 361 8.58 0.68 -3.71
CA PHE A 361 9.49 -0.47 -3.68
C PHE A 361 10.31 -0.50 -2.38
N CYS A 362 10.92 0.63 -2.01
CA CYS A 362 11.70 0.76 -0.79
C CYS A 362 10.85 0.59 0.47
N MET A 363 9.60 1.06 0.45
CA MET A 363 8.64 0.89 1.54
C MET A 363 8.46 -0.58 1.92
N TYR A 364 8.29 -1.45 0.95
CA TYR A 364 8.14 -2.88 1.22
C TYR A 364 9.47 -3.57 1.48
N LEU A 365 10.49 -3.28 0.67
CA LEU A 365 11.76 -4.01 0.70
C LEU A 365 12.62 -3.69 1.93
N PHE A 366 12.72 -2.41 2.31
CA PHE A 366 13.63 -1.97 3.38
C PHE A 366 13.00 -1.94 4.77
N GLY A 367 11.69 -2.12 4.88
CA GLY A 367 11.07 -2.05 6.20
C GLY A 367 9.71 -2.71 6.28
N GLY A 368 8.71 -2.15 5.61
CA GLY A 368 7.31 -2.57 5.77
C GLY A 368 7.07 -4.06 5.54
N GLY A 369 7.76 -4.67 4.58
CA GLY A 369 7.66 -6.11 4.32
C GLY A 369 8.15 -6.98 5.48
N TRP A 370 9.10 -6.50 6.27
CA TRP A 370 9.69 -7.24 7.39
C TRP A 370 8.94 -7.06 8.71
N GLY A 371 8.15 -5.99 8.84
CA GLY A 371 7.44 -5.67 10.08
C GLY A 371 6.67 -6.84 10.69
N PRO A 372 5.80 -7.53 9.92
CA PRO A 372 4.99 -8.62 10.45
C PRO A 372 5.80 -9.78 11.03
N ILE A 373 6.85 -10.24 10.35
CA ILE A 373 7.68 -11.35 10.86
C ILE A 373 8.53 -10.91 12.06
N VAL A 374 9.09 -9.70 12.04
CA VAL A 374 9.89 -9.18 13.16
C VAL A 374 9.03 -9.06 14.42
N THR A 375 7.77 -8.62 14.27
CA THR A 375 6.80 -8.61 15.38
C THR A 375 6.55 -10.03 15.91
N GLY A 376 6.38 -11.00 15.02
CA GLY A 376 6.19 -12.40 15.40
C GLY A 376 7.39 -12.99 16.14
N VAL A 377 8.61 -12.75 15.65
CA VAL A 377 9.86 -13.19 16.31
C VAL A 377 9.98 -12.61 17.73
N ILE A 378 9.74 -11.31 17.86
CA ILE A 378 9.81 -10.65 19.18
C ILE A 378 8.70 -11.20 20.08
N SER A 379 7.49 -11.42 19.59
CA SER A 379 6.39 -12.00 20.35
C SER A 379 6.73 -13.39 20.87
N ASP A 380 7.23 -14.30 20.01
CA ASP A 380 7.65 -15.64 20.39
C ASP A 380 8.79 -15.60 21.43
N ALA A 381 9.79 -14.72 21.25
CA ALA A 381 10.91 -14.56 22.18
C ALA A 381 10.46 -14.05 23.57
N LEU A 382 9.35 -13.31 23.65
CA LEU A 382 8.75 -12.82 24.88
C LEU A 382 7.68 -13.76 25.46
N GLY A 383 7.63 -15.02 25.01
CA GLY A 383 6.72 -16.05 25.48
C GLY A 383 5.37 -16.11 24.76
N GLY A 384 5.16 -15.31 23.73
CA GLY A 384 3.92 -15.30 22.92
C GLY A 384 2.70 -14.78 23.71
N GLY A 385 1.51 -15.22 23.30
CA GLY A 385 0.27 -14.83 23.98
C GLY A 385 -0.12 -13.36 23.78
N ALA A 386 -0.87 -12.82 24.74
CA ALA A 386 -1.30 -11.42 24.73
C ALA A 386 -0.15 -10.47 25.08
N ASP A 387 0.59 -10.79 26.15
CA ASP A 387 1.69 -9.94 26.62
C ASP A 387 2.88 -9.95 25.69
N GLY A 388 3.29 -11.12 25.16
CA GLY A 388 4.36 -11.20 24.18
C GLY A 388 4.08 -10.35 22.96
N LEU A 389 2.84 -10.41 22.41
CA LEU A 389 2.44 -9.59 21.27
C LEU A 389 2.33 -8.10 21.63
N LYS A 390 1.82 -7.76 22.82
CA LYS A 390 1.77 -6.37 23.32
C LYS A 390 3.16 -5.73 23.34
N TYR A 391 4.11 -6.39 23.99
CA TYR A 391 5.48 -5.85 24.08
C TYR A 391 6.20 -5.87 22.74
N ALA A 392 5.94 -6.86 21.88
CA ALA A 392 6.46 -6.85 20.50
C ALA A 392 6.00 -5.61 19.75
N LEU A 393 4.71 -5.26 19.79
CA LEU A 393 4.17 -4.06 19.14
C LEU A 393 4.72 -2.77 19.76
N ILE A 394 4.96 -2.73 21.08
CA ILE A 394 5.62 -1.58 21.75
C ILE A 394 7.06 -1.41 21.26
N ILE A 395 7.81 -2.50 21.14
CA ILE A 395 9.19 -2.46 20.61
C ILE A 395 9.18 -1.99 19.16
N ILE A 396 8.28 -2.51 18.36
CA ILE A 396 8.11 -2.09 16.96
C ILE A 396 7.75 -0.61 16.83
N ALA A 397 6.99 -0.05 17.77
CA ALA A 397 6.66 1.38 17.76
C ALA A 397 7.92 2.26 17.80
N LEU A 398 9.04 1.79 18.38
CA LEU A 398 10.31 2.51 18.40
C LEU A 398 10.86 2.77 16.99
N SER A 399 10.48 1.96 15.98
CA SER A 399 10.85 2.21 14.59
C SER A 399 10.30 3.55 14.06
N GLY A 400 9.21 4.06 14.65
CA GLY A 400 8.68 5.39 14.34
C GLY A 400 9.65 6.52 14.69
N PHE A 401 10.34 6.43 15.84
CA PHE A 401 11.37 7.41 16.21
C PHE A 401 12.59 7.33 15.29
N VAL A 402 12.99 6.11 14.90
CA VAL A 402 14.10 5.91 13.95
C VAL A 402 13.75 6.50 12.59
N ALA A 403 12.52 6.25 12.11
CA ALA A 403 12.03 6.82 10.86
C ALA A 403 12.01 8.35 10.91
N ALA A 404 11.48 8.93 12.00
CA ALA A 404 11.44 10.36 12.22
C ALA A 404 12.86 11.01 12.18
N PHE A 405 13.84 10.37 12.81
CA PHE A 405 15.22 10.83 12.77
C PHE A 405 15.79 10.83 11.35
N ILE A 406 15.57 9.76 10.59
CA ILE A 406 16.05 9.64 9.20
C ILE A 406 15.38 10.66 8.30
N GLU A 407 14.07 10.84 8.42
CA GLU A 407 13.30 11.83 7.65
C GLU A 407 13.70 13.27 8.00
N TRP A 408 14.03 13.53 9.28
CA TRP A 408 14.57 14.80 9.70
C TRP A 408 15.92 15.10 9.06
N LEU A 409 16.83 14.11 8.93
CA LEU A 409 18.07 14.27 8.18
C LEU A 409 17.78 14.66 6.72
N GLY A 410 16.80 14.01 6.08
CA GLY A 410 16.37 14.34 4.72
C GLY A 410 15.76 15.74 4.58
N SER A 411 15.13 16.26 5.64
CA SER A 411 14.55 17.61 5.64
C SER A 411 15.59 18.71 5.43
N ARG A 412 16.85 18.45 5.78
CA ARG A 412 17.94 19.42 5.64
C ARG A 412 18.35 19.64 4.18
N SER A 413 18.31 18.59 3.37
CA SER A 413 18.67 18.65 1.94
C SER A 413 17.50 19.08 1.04
N TYR A 414 16.26 18.92 1.50
CA TYR A 414 15.07 19.15 0.68
C TYR A 414 14.99 20.54 0.03
N PRO A 415 15.24 21.68 0.71
CA PRO A 415 15.21 22.99 0.07
C PRO A 415 16.22 23.14 -1.07
N ALA A 416 17.45 22.61 -0.88
CA ALA A 416 18.51 22.71 -1.88
C ALA A 416 18.22 21.83 -3.11
N ASP A 417 17.67 20.61 -2.91
CA ASP A 417 17.31 19.72 -4.01
C ASP A 417 16.07 20.24 -4.77
N LEU A 418 15.13 20.90 -4.06
CA LEU A 418 13.97 21.58 -4.67
C LEU A 418 14.41 22.73 -5.60
N ASP A 419 15.44 23.51 -5.21
CA ASP A 419 15.93 24.63 -6.03
C ASP A 419 16.63 24.17 -7.31
N LYS A 420 17.29 23.00 -7.29
CA LYS A 420 17.90 22.41 -8.50
C LYS A 420 16.86 22.10 -9.60
N VAL A 421 15.64 21.72 -9.21
CA VAL A 421 14.57 21.39 -10.16
C VAL A 421 13.77 22.61 -10.60
N LYS A 422 13.63 23.63 -9.75
CA LYS A 422 12.91 24.87 -10.09
C LYS A 422 13.56 25.70 -11.23
N GLY A 423 14.86 25.49 -11.49
CA GLY A 423 15.56 26.10 -12.62
C GLY A 423 15.21 25.52 -13.98
N LEU A 424 14.48 24.41 -14.02
CA LEU A 424 14.01 23.80 -15.29
C LEU A 424 12.68 24.46 -15.69
N VAL A 425 12.76 25.46 -16.56
CA VAL A 425 11.58 26.10 -17.18
C VAL A 425 10.99 25.08 -18.16
N LEU A 426 9.73 24.69 -17.94
CA LEU A 426 8.96 23.97 -18.96
C LEU A 426 8.63 24.95 -20.08
N GLU A 427 9.34 24.90 -21.20
CA GLU A 427 8.90 25.58 -22.41
C GLU A 427 7.62 24.90 -22.90
N GLN A 428 6.54 25.71 -23.04
CA GLN A 428 5.36 25.25 -23.76
C GLN A 428 5.75 25.15 -25.23
N GLU A 429 5.68 23.96 -25.79
CA GLU A 429 5.68 23.81 -27.23
C GLU A 429 4.49 24.64 -27.80
N LYS A 430 4.82 25.59 -28.69
CA LYS A 430 3.86 26.42 -29.40
C LYS A 430 3.06 25.61 -30.41
#